data_a785f4fb17a8a38e2e1e4c4ed9fc87c5
#
_entry.id   a785f4fb17a8a38e2e1e4c4ed9fc87c5
#
_cell.length_a   1.000
_cell.length_b   1.000
_cell.length_c   1.000
_cell.angle_alpha   90.00
_cell.angle_beta   90.00
_cell.angle_gamma   90.00
#
_symmetry.space_group_name_H-M   'P 1'
#
loop_
_entity.id
_entity.type
_entity.pdbx_description
1 polymer ?
#
loop_
_entity_poly.entity_id
_entity_poly.type
_entity_poly.pdbx_seq_one_letter_code
_entity_poly.pdbx_strand_id
1 'polypeptide(L)'
;LGDVYKRQHKSNNANNMDSECELRETAKHLEDTLQTFGVKVTVTDISQGPTVTRYELQPDHGVKVSKILGLADDIKLNLAATDIRIEAPIPGKAAIGIEVPNKETMAVGLRELLETDAFSNFPSKIAFAVGKDIAGKVVVSDIAKMPHMLIAGSTGSGKSVCINTLIMSILYKAKPSEVKLILVDPKVVELSVY
;
A
#
# COMPACT_ATOMS: atom_id res chain seq x y z
N LEU A 1 -9.11 6.59 -27.21
CA LEU A 1 -8.61 6.87 -25.83
C LEU A 1 -9.66 7.56 -24.95
N GLY A 2 -10.45 8.51 -25.48
CA GLY A 2 -11.48 9.22 -24.70
C GLY A 2 -12.58 8.33 -24.11
N ASP A 3 -12.91 7.23 -24.75
CA ASP A 3 -13.97 6.32 -24.29
C ASP A 3 -13.50 5.40 -23.16
N VAL A 4 -12.24 4.99 -23.15
CA VAL A 4 -11.63 4.20 -22.08
C VAL A 4 -11.61 5.02 -20.78
N TYR A 5 -11.29 6.31 -20.88
CA TYR A 5 -11.29 7.22 -19.74
C TYR A 5 -12.69 7.37 -19.10
N LYS A 6 -13.73 7.44 -19.90
CA LYS A 6 -15.12 7.56 -19.42
C LYS A 6 -15.64 6.31 -18.70
N ARG A 7 -15.06 5.14 -18.97
CA ARG A 7 -15.45 3.86 -18.36
C ARG A 7 -14.89 3.64 -16.95
N GLN A 8 -13.91 4.45 -16.53
CA GLN A 8 -13.34 4.36 -15.19
C GLN A 8 -14.23 5.11 -14.19
N HIS A 9 -14.66 4.43 -13.15
CA HIS A 9 -15.41 5.03 -12.06
C HIS A 9 -14.50 5.84 -11.13
N LYS A 10 -14.97 7.00 -10.67
CA LYS A 10 -14.35 7.69 -9.54
C LYS A 10 -14.73 6.94 -8.26
N SER A 11 -13.74 6.65 -7.43
CA SER A 11 -14.00 6.06 -6.11
C SER A 11 -14.64 7.11 -5.19
N ASN A 12 -15.74 6.75 -4.55
CA ASN A 12 -16.42 7.58 -3.54
C ASN A 12 -15.93 7.23 -2.11
N ASN A 13 -14.64 7.04 -1.93
CA ASN A 13 -14.05 6.56 -0.67
C ASN A 13 -13.95 7.61 0.45
N ALA A 14 -14.76 8.67 0.42
CA ALA A 14 -14.64 9.76 1.40
C ALA A 14 -15.05 9.40 2.85
N ASN A 15 -15.65 8.23 3.11
CA ASN A 15 -16.29 7.94 4.40
C ASN A 15 -15.75 6.71 5.17
N ASN A 16 -14.71 6.03 4.72
CA ASN A 16 -14.24 4.77 5.34
C ASN A 16 -12.85 4.88 5.97
N MET A 17 -12.49 6.03 6.51
CA MET A 17 -11.31 6.14 7.37
C MET A 17 -11.73 5.92 8.82
N ASP A 18 -10.98 5.09 9.56
CA ASP A 18 -11.12 4.99 11.02
C ASP A 18 -11.08 6.40 11.62
N SER A 19 -11.94 6.65 12.57
CA SER A 19 -11.98 7.97 13.20
C SER A 19 -10.65 8.26 13.89
N GLU A 20 -10.25 9.52 13.97
CA GLU A 20 -9.03 9.92 14.69
C GLU A 20 -9.04 9.43 16.14
N CYS A 21 -10.22 9.26 16.72
CA CYS A 21 -10.41 8.71 18.06
C CYS A 21 -9.99 7.23 18.11
N GLU A 22 -10.45 6.40 17.14
CA GLU A 22 -10.10 4.97 17.09
C GLU A 22 -8.61 4.75 16.85
N LEU A 23 -7.97 5.59 16.02
CA LEU A 23 -6.54 5.52 15.80
C LEU A 23 -5.75 5.81 17.08
N ARG A 24 -6.17 6.81 17.86
CA ARG A 24 -5.55 7.14 19.15
C ARG A 24 -5.80 6.08 20.21
N GLU A 25 -6.99 5.47 20.22
CA GLU A 25 -7.30 4.35 21.12
C GLU A 25 -6.41 3.14 20.81
N THR A 26 -6.23 2.81 19.54
CA THR A 26 -5.33 1.72 19.12
C THR A 26 -3.88 2.03 19.48
N ALA A 27 -3.42 3.27 19.29
CA ALA A 27 -2.09 3.70 19.69
C ALA A 27 -1.86 3.52 21.19
N LYS A 28 -2.81 3.96 22.01
CA LYS A 28 -2.75 3.77 23.47
C LYS A 28 -2.76 2.30 23.84
N HIS A 29 -3.60 1.50 23.20
CA HIS A 29 -3.66 0.06 23.45
C HIS A 29 -2.31 -0.64 23.10
N LEU A 30 -1.62 -0.20 22.05
CA LEU A 30 -0.26 -0.66 21.71
C LEU A 30 0.74 -0.31 22.83
N GLU A 31 0.74 0.93 23.32
CA GLU A 31 1.61 1.35 24.42
C GLU A 31 1.36 0.52 25.68
N ASP A 32 0.10 0.39 26.09
CA ASP A 32 -0.33 -0.36 27.28
C ASP A 32 0.04 -1.85 27.16
N THR A 33 -0.15 -2.45 25.98
CA THR A 33 0.22 -3.84 25.70
C THR A 33 1.73 -4.04 25.88
N LEU A 34 2.55 -3.23 25.23
CA LEU A 34 4.00 -3.31 25.33
C LEU A 34 4.49 -3.04 26.75
N GLN A 35 3.87 -2.10 27.46
CA GLN A 35 4.19 -1.81 28.86
C GLN A 35 3.89 -3.00 29.78
N THR A 36 2.82 -3.76 29.54
CA THR A 36 2.50 -4.99 30.30
C THR A 36 3.61 -6.03 30.19
N PHE A 37 4.27 -6.11 29.04
CA PHE A 37 5.45 -6.97 28.83
C PHE A 37 6.77 -6.33 29.27
N GLY A 38 6.72 -5.21 29.97
CA GLY A 38 7.89 -4.49 30.48
C GLY A 38 8.71 -3.82 29.37
N VAL A 39 8.05 -3.37 28.30
CA VAL A 39 8.62 -2.61 27.18
C VAL A 39 7.94 -1.25 27.16
N LYS A 40 8.66 -0.21 27.56
CA LYS A 40 8.16 1.16 27.51
C LYS A 40 8.44 1.76 26.14
N VAL A 41 7.39 2.26 25.51
CA VAL A 41 7.44 2.95 24.21
C VAL A 41 6.48 4.14 24.23
N THR A 42 6.68 5.07 23.31
CA THR A 42 5.75 6.18 23.07
C THR A 42 5.42 6.20 21.58
N VAL A 43 4.14 6.28 21.23
CA VAL A 43 3.71 6.46 19.85
C VAL A 43 3.94 7.92 19.46
N THR A 44 4.78 8.15 18.47
CA THR A 44 5.21 9.48 18.02
C THR A 44 4.47 9.95 16.77
N ASP A 45 4.00 9.02 15.95
CA ASP A 45 3.27 9.33 14.71
C ASP A 45 2.33 8.19 14.32
N ILE A 46 1.25 8.52 13.61
CA ILE A 46 0.27 7.59 13.09
C ILE A 46 0.03 7.93 11.62
N SER A 47 0.34 7.00 10.74
CA SER A 47 0.11 7.13 9.29
C SER A 47 -0.91 6.11 8.82
N GLN A 48 -2.11 6.58 8.43
CA GLN A 48 -3.16 5.71 7.91
C GLN A 48 -3.09 5.61 6.40
N GLY A 49 -2.86 4.40 5.90
CA GLY A 49 -2.93 4.04 4.50
C GLY A 49 -4.26 3.38 4.10
N PRO A 50 -4.40 2.97 2.84
CA PRO A 50 -5.64 2.37 2.34
C PRO A 50 -6.00 1.03 2.99
N THR A 51 -5.01 0.24 3.39
CA THR A 51 -5.18 -1.13 3.89
C THR A 51 -4.59 -1.36 5.26
N VAL A 52 -3.59 -0.58 5.64
CA VAL A 52 -2.88 -0.69 6.93
C VAL A 52 -2.66 0.69 7.52
N THR A 53 -2.63 0.75 8.85
CA THR A 53 -2.19 1.91 9.62
C THR A 53 -0.84 1.60 10.23
N ARG A 54 0.14 2.50 10.05
CA ARG A 54 1.44 2.43 10.68
C ARG A 54 1.46 3.31 11.92
N TYR A 55 1.83 2.72 13.04
CA TYR A 55 2.14 3.39 14.31
C TYR A 55 3.66 3.46 14.45
N GLU A 56 4.21 4.67 14.55
CA GLU A 56 5.65 4.87 14.78
C GLU A 56 5.89 4.97 16.28
N LEU A 57 6.74 4.10 16.81
CA LEU A 57 7.03 4.00 18.23
C LEU A 57 8.49 4.39 18.51
N GLN A 58 8.68 5.21 19.51
CA GLN A 58 9.98 5.51 20.10
C GLN A 58 10.17 4.68 21.36
N PRO A 59 11.08 3.69 21.37
CA PRO A 59 11.41 2.95 22.57
C PRO A 59 12.15 3.82 23.60
N ASP A 60 11.88 3.62 24.89
CA ASP A 60 12.64 4.23 25.96
C ASP A 60 14.10 3.73 25.98
N HIS A 61 14.98 4.50 26.64
CA HIS A 61 16.38 4.15 26.78
C HIS A 61 16.56 2.77 27.44
N GLY A 62 17.40 1.93 26.82
CA GLY A 62 17.70 0.59 27.32
C GLY A 62 16.73 -0.51 26.85
N VAL A 63 15.67 -0.17 26.13
CA VAL A 63 14.77 -1.15 25.52
C VAL A 63 15.45 -1.79 24.30
N LYS A 64 15.57 -3.12 24.30
CA LYS A 64 16.14 -3.88 23.19
C LYS A 64 15.10 -4.08 22.09
N VAL A 65 15.44 -3.72 20.85
CA VAL A 65 14.58 -3.92 19.66
C VAL A 65 14.13 -5.37 19.51
N SER A 66 15.03 -6.33 19.77
CA SER A 66 14.73 -7.77 19.71
C SER A 66 13.60 -8.20 20.66
N LYS A 67 13.43 -7.49 21.78
CA LYS A 67 12.32 -7.75 22.72
C LYS A 67 10.97 -7.36 22.09
N ILE A 68 10.93 -6.24 21.37
CA ILE A 68 9.70 -5.79 20.67
C ILE A 68 9.36 -6.75 19.53
N LEU A 69 10.38 -7.15 18.74
CA LEU A 69 10.19 -8.11 17.65
C LEU A 69 9.67 -9.47 18.16
N GLY A 70 10.14 -9.91 19.33
CA GLY A 70 9.69 -11.16 19.96
C GLY A 70 8.26 -11.12 20.49
N LEU A 71 7.65 -9.94 20.62
CA LEU A 71 6.28 -9.76 21.09
C LEU A 71 5.24 -9.63 19.94
N ALA A 72 5.63 -9.90 18.70
CA ALA A 72 4.76 -9.73 17.54
C ALA A 72 3.43 -10.50 17.69
N ASP A 73 3.48 -11.76 18.11
CA ASP A 73 2.29 -12.59 18.29
C ASP A 73 1.43 -12.12 19.48
N ASP A 74 2.06 -11.63 20.55
CA ASP A 74 1.35 -11.09 21.71
C ASP A 74 0.62 -9.78 21.36
N ILE A 75 1.27 -8.90 20.59
CA ILE A 75 0.69 -7.65 20.09
C ILE A 75 -0.50 -7.98 19.17
N LYS A 76 -0.30 -8.91 18.23
CA LYS A 76 -1.33 -9.36 17.30
C LYS A 76 -2.57 -9.89 18.05
N LEU A 77 -2.36 -10.71 19.08
CA LEU A 77 -3.43 -11.26 19.90
C LEU A 77 -4.19 -10.14 20.66
N ASN A 78 -3.45 -9.24 21.31
CA ASN A 78 -4.06 -8.16 22.11
C ASN A 78 -4.85 -7.17 21.25
N LEU A 79 -4.39 -6.88 20.02
CA LEU A 79 -5.10 -6.01 19.07
C LEU A 79 -6.22 -6.72 18.32
N ALA A 80 -6.39 -8.04 18.51
CA ALA A 80 -7.27 -8.90 17.71
C ALA A 80 -7.05 -8.71 16.20
N ALA A 81 -5.80 -8.42 15.79
CA ALA A 81 -5.43 -8.21 14.41
C ALA A 81 -5.18 -9.54 13.69
N THR A 82 -5.56 -9.62 12.42
CA THR A 82 -5.34 -10.83 11.59
C THR A 82 -3.86 -11.06 11.30
N ASP A 83 -3.12 -9.97 11.15
CA ASP A 83 -1.66 -9.97 10.96
C ASP A 83 -1.09 -8.61 11.40
N ILE A 84 0.21 -8.55 11.70
CA ILE A 84 0.95 -7.31 11.93
C ILE A 84 2.32 -7.41 11.28
N ARG A 85 2.88 -6.27 10.88
CA ARG A 85 4.26 -6.19 10.42
C ARG A 85 5.04 -5.21 11.29
N ILE A 86 6.20 -5.65 11.78
CA ILE A 86 7.09 -4.79 12.56
C ILE A 86 8.33 -4.46 11.71
N GLU A 87 8.56 -3.18 11.46
CA GLU A 87 9.74 -2.66 10.78
C GLU A 87 10.64 -1.96 11.80
N ALA A 88 11.80 -2.54 12.06
CA ALA A 88 12.70 -2.07 13.10
C ALA A 88 14.18 -2.14 12.68
N PRO A 89 14.84 -1.00 12.47
CA PRO A 89 14.30 0.38 12.52
C PRO A 89 13.53 0.76 11.26
N ILE A 90 12.74 1.83 11.33
CA ILE A 90 12.20 2.49 10.13
C ILE A 90 13.37 3.10 9.37
N PRO A 91 13.50 2.90 8.04
CA PRO A 91 14.57 3.48 7.25
C PRO A 91 14.67 5.01 7.44
N GLY A 92 15.85 5.47 7.87
CA GLY A 92 16.10 6.89 8.10
C GLY A 92 15.56 7.48 9.41
N LYS A 93 14.92 6.68 10.28
CA LYS A 93 14.38 7.12 11.58
C LYS A 93 14.88 6.22 12.72
N ALA A 94 15.14 6.80 13.90
CA ALA A 94 15.42 6.04 15.11
C ALA A 94 14.10 5.62 15.81
N ALA A 95 13.20 5.00 15.07
CA ALA A 95 11.87 4.57 15.50
C ALA A 95 11.54 3.18 14.96
N ILE A 96 10.52 2.57 15.55
CA ILE A 96 9.99 1.27 15.13
C ILE A 96 8.59 1.49 14.56
N GLY A 97 8.29 0.94 13.39
CA GLY A 97 6.97 0.95 12.80
C GLY A 97 6.21 -0.35 13.08
N ILE A 98 4.99 -0.24 13.61
CA ILE A 98 4.06 -1.37 13.69
C ILE A 98 2.91 -1.08 12.73
N GLU A 99 2.79 -1.92 11.71
CA GLU A 99 1.71 -1.86 10.72
C GLU A 99 0.59 -2.80 11.15
N VAL A 100 -0.60 -2.24 11.35
CA VAL A 100 -1.82 -2.96 11.75
C VAL A 100 -2.82 -2.85 10.61
N PRO A 101 -3.44 -3.96 10.15
CA PRO A 101 -4.49 -3.92 9.15
C PRO A 101 -5.66 -3.04 9.60
N ASN A 102 -6.16 -2.21 8.69
CA ASN A 102 -7.36 -1.43 8.94
C ASN A 102 -8.57 -2.35 9.10
N LYS A 103 -9.53 -1.99 9.94
CA LYS A 103 -10.81 -2.72 10.06
C LYS A 103 -11.57 -2.72 8.73
N GLU A 104 -11.55 -1.58 8.05
CA GLU A 104 -12.11 -1.42 6.72
C GLU A 104 -11.00 -1.02 5.74
N THR A 105 -10.89 -1.75 4.63
CA THR A 105 -9.92 -1.46 3.58
C THR A 105 -10.52 -0.56 2.53
N MET A 106 -9.77 0.46 2.09
CA MET A 106 -10.19 1.34 1.01
C MET A 106 -9.69 0.84 -0.33
N ALA A 107 -10.58 0.69 -1.30
CA ALA A 107 -10.19 0.40 -2.67
C ALA A 107 -9.53 1.64 -3.30
N VAL A 108 -8.32 1.47 -3.82
CA VAL A 108 -7.60 2.53 -4.55
C VAL A 108 -8.05 2.51 -6.01
N GLY A 109 -8.77 3.56 -6.43
CA GLY A 109 -9.26 3.66 -7.79
C GLY A 109 -8.15 3.97 -8.80
N LEU A 110 -8.04 3.18 -9.88
CA LEU A 110 -7.02 3.42 -10.92
C LEU A 110 -7.13 4.83 -11.52
N ARG A 111 -8.34 5.30 -11.80
CA ARG A 111 -8.57 6.64 -12.35
C ARG A 111 -8.00 7.73 -11.43
N GLU A 112 -8.20 7.61 -10.14
CA GLU A 112 -7.66 8.54 -9.14
C GLU A 112 -6.14 8.64 -9.24
N LEU A 113 -5.45 7.50 -9.42
CA LEU A 113 -3.99 7.46 -9.56
C LEU A 113 -3.52 8.11 -10.87
N LEU A 114 -4.22 7.82 -11.98
CA LEU A 114 -3.87 8.32 -13.31
C LEU A 114 -4.10 9.83 -13.48
N GLU A 115 -5.05 10.41 -12.73
CA GLU A 115 -5.34 11.85 -12.72
C GLU A 115 -4.34 12.67 -11.88
N THR A 116 -3.41 12.02 -11.13
CA THR A 116 -2.45 12.73 -10.30
C THR A 116 -1.29 13.34 -11.10
N ASP A 117 -0.74 14.43 -10.59
CA ASP A 117 0.47 15.05 -11.15
C ASP A 117 1.67 14.10 -11.14
N ALA A 118 1.75 13.23 -10.13
CA ALA A 118 2.81 12.21 -10.01
C ALA A 118 2.81 11.25 -11.22
N PHE A 119 1.65 10.88 -11.74
CA PHE A 119 1.53 10.03 -12.92
C PHE A 119 1.58 10.85 -14.22
N SER A 120 0.79 11.91 -14.33
CA SER A 120 0.64 12.71 -15.56
C SER A 120 1.96 13.33 -16.00
N ASN A 121 2.74 13.88 -15.07
CA ASN A 121 4.02 14.52 -15.34
C ASN A 121 5.21 13.55 -15.36
N PHE A 122 4.98 12.24 -15.14
CA PHE A 122 6.08 11.27 -15.19
C PHE A 122 6.62 11.14 -16.62
N PRO A 123 7.95 11.23 -16.85
CA PRO A 123 8.50 11.41 -18.19
C PRO A 123 8.38 10.18 -19.10
N SER A 124 8.34 8.96 -18.55
CA SER A 124 8.30 7.72 -19.33
C SER A 124 6.91 7.45 -19.90
N LYS A 125 6.84 7.03 -21.16
CA LYS A 125 5.60 6.61 -21.85
C LYS A 125 5.10 5.24 -21.41
N ILE A 126 5.96 4.44 -20.80
CA ILE A 126 5.63 3.11 -20.25
C ILE A 126 5.68 3.09 -18.72
N ALA A 127 5.45 4.25 -18.11
CA ALA A 127 5.22 4.33 -16.67
C ALA A 127 3.85 3.77 -16.32
N PHE A 128 3.72 3.20 -15.12
CA PHE A 128 2.46 2.70 -14.60
C PHE A 128 2.24 3.13 -13.15
N ALA A 129 0.98 3.31 -12.81
CA ALA A 129 0.56 3.61 -11.44
C ALA A 129 0.54 2.32 -10.62
N VAL A 130 1.44 2.19 -9.65
CA VAL A 130 1.55 0.99 -8.80
C VAL A 130 0.42 0.97 -7.78
N GLY A 131 0.11 2.12 -7.16
CA GLY A 131 -0.87 2.25 -6.10
C GLY A 131 -0.57 3.43 -5.18
N LYS A 132 -0.93 3.30 -3.93
CA LYS A 132 -0.56 4.21 -2.84
C LYS A 132 0.32 3.49 -1.84
N ASP A 133 1.29 4.20 -1.28
CA ASP A 133 2.07 3.70 -0.15
C ASP A 133 1.24 3.77 1.15
N ILE A 134 1.84 3.34 2.25
CA ILE A 134 1.20 3.34 3.57
C ILE A 134 0.89 4.75 4.12
N ALA A 135 1.49 5.79 3.55
CA ALA A 135 1.18 7.19 3.87
C ALA A 135 0.13 7.77 2.89
N GLY A 136 -0.47 6.94 2.02
CA GLY A 136 -1.44 7.38 1.02
C GLY A 136 -0.85 8.09 -0.20
N LYS A 137 0.48 8.19 -0.31
CA LYS A 137 1.15 8.84 -1.43
C LYS A 137 1.13 7.95 -2.66
N VAL A 138 0.82 8.52 -3.83
CA VAL A 138 0.80 7.79 -5.10
C VAL A 138 2.21 7.36 -5.51
N VAL A 139 2.34 6.07 -5.81
CA VAL A 139 3.57 5.44 -6.29
C VAL A 139 3.45 5.15 -7.77
N VAL A 140 4.37 5.71 -8.54
CA VAL A 140 4.50 5.48 -9.99
C VAL A 140 5.84 4.81 -10.27
N SER A 141 5.84 3.82 -11.13
CA SER A 141 7.06 3.11 -11.54
C SER A 141 7.21 3.11 -13.06
N ASP A 142 8.43 2.80 -13.52
CA ASP A 142 8.79 2.81 -14.94
C ASP A 142 9.29 1.42 -15.36
N ILE A 143 8.57 0.79 -16.28
CA ILE A 143 8.94 -0.53 -16.81
C ILE A 143 10.27 -0.46 -17.55
N ALA A 144 10.61 0.68 -18.18
CA ALA A 144 11.88 0.84 -18.87
C ALA A 144 13.10 0.66 -17.96
N LYS A 145 12.93 0.92 -16.64
CA LYS A 145 13.98 0.74 -15.64
C LYS A 145 14.03 -0.67 -15.05
N MET A 146 13.11 -1.53 -15.46
CA MET A 146 13.02 -2.93 -15.03
C MET A 146 13.31 -3.80 -16.26
N PRO A 147 14.47 -4.47 -16.37
CA PRO A 147 14.76 -5.32 -17.54
C PRO A 147 13.74 -6.46 -17.66
N HIS A 148 13.27 -6.98 -16.53
CA HIS A 148 12.19 -7.97 -16.42
C HIS A 148 11.39 -7.72 -15.16
N MET A 149 10.09 -7.99 -15.19
CA MET A 149 9.21 -7.90 -14.04
C MET A 149 8.43 -9.21 -13.88
N LEU A 150 8.48 -9.77 -12.68
CA LEU A 150 7.69 -10.94 -12.30
C LEU A 150 6.56 -10.50 -11.36
N ILE A 151 5.32 -10.84 -11.71
CA ILE A 151 4.16 -10.65 -10.85
C ILE A 151 3.65 -12.03 -10.44
N ALA A 152 3.73 -12.33 -9.16
CA ALA A 152 3.30 -13.60 -8.59
C ALA A 152 2.31 -13.38 -7.44
N GLY A 153 1.45 -14.38 -7.20
CA GLY A 153 0.48 -14.34 -6.12
C GLY A 153 -0.47 -15.54 -6.20
N SER A 154 -1.12 -15.85 -5.07
CA SER A 154 -2.17 -16.87 -4.98
C SER A 154 -3.44 -16.42 -5.73
N THR A 155 -4.37 -17.34 -5.92
CA THR A 155 -5.69 -17.03 -6.49
C THR A 155 -6.38 -15.96 -5.62
N GLY A 156 -6.90 -14.91 -6.27
CA GLY A 156 -7.56 -13.80 -5.56
C GLY A 156 -6.61 -12.71 -5.01
N SER A 157 -5.29 -12.86 -5.13
CA SER A 157 -4.32 -11.86 -4.63
C SER A 157 -4.25 -10.55 -5.43
N GLY A 158 -5.00 -10.44 -6.54
CA GLY A 158 -5.00 -9.24 -7.38
C GLY A 158 -3.97 -9.24 -8.52
N LYS A 159 -3.31 -10.36 -8.82
CA LYS A 159 -2.32 -10.46 -9.91
C LYS A 159 -2.86 -9.95 -11.25
N SER A 160 -4.04 -10.41 -11.67
CA SER A 160 -4.68 -9.98 -12.93
C SER A 160 -5.07 -8.50 -12.89
N VAL A 161 -5.49 -8.00 -11.73
CA VAL A 161 -5.78 -6.59 -11.54
C VAL A 161 -4.51 -5.75 -11.72
N CYS A 162 -3.38 -6.19 -11.17
CA CYS A 162 -2.08 -5.53 -11.33
C CYS A 162 -1.64 -5.48 -12.81
N ILE A 163 -1.78 -6.59 -13.55
CA ILE A 163 -1.46 -6.66 -14.98
C ILE A 163 -2.35 -5.69 -15.77
N ASN A 164 -3.65 -5.69 -15.52
CA ASN A 164 -4.59 -4.76 -16.16
C ASN A 164 -4.28 -3.30 -15.82
N THR A 165 -3.94 -3.00 -14.56
CA THR A 165 -3.52 -1.66 -14.14
C THR A 165 -2.30 -1.18 -14.92
N LEU A 166 -1.33 -2.06 -15.12
CA LEU A 166 -0.12 -1.79 -15.89
C LEU A 166 -0.46 -1.48 -17.36
N ILE A 167 -1.23 -2.36 -18.02
CA ILE A 167 -1.63 -2.16 -19.43
C ILE A 167 -2.44 -0.87 -19.56
N MET A 168 -3.43 -0.66 -18.71
CA MET A 168 -4.26 0.54 -18.72
C MET A 168 -3.44 1.80 -18.50
N SER A 169 -2.47 1.81 -17.60
CA SER A 169 -1.58 2.95 -17.38
C SER A 169 -0.84 3.35 -18.65
N ILE A 170 -0.32 2.37 -19.40
CA ILE A 170 0.36 2.61 -20.70
C ILE A 170 -0.63 3.16 -21.73
N LEU A 171 -1.81 2.55 -21.85
CA LEU A 171 -2.86 3.00 -22.79
C LEU A 171 -3.34 4.42 -22.53
N TYR A 172 -3.33 4.85 -21.27
CA TYR A 172 -3.67 6.24 -20.92
C TYR A 172 -2.55 7.23 -21.25
N LYS A 173 -1.29 6.79 -21.19
CA LYS A 173 -0.14 7.69 -21.28
C LYS A 173 0.45 7.77 -22.70
N ALA A 174 0.37 6.69 -23.47
CA ALA A 174 1.02 6.56 -24.77
C ALA A 174 0.05 6.39 -25.93
N LYS A 175 0.42 6.93 -27.09
CA LYS A 175 -0.30 6.69 -28.34
C LYS A 175 0.19 5.38 -28.99
N PRO A 176 -0.61 4.73 -29.86
CA PRO A 176 -0.19 3.52 -30.57
C PRO A 176 1.06 3.69 -31.45
N SER A 177 1.35 4.94 -31.87
CA SER A 177 2.58 5.28 -32.61
C SER A 177 3.83 5.35 -31.73
N GLU A 178 3.66 5.52 -30.41
CA GLU A 178 4.76 5.67 -29.45
C GLU A 178 5.07 4.34 -28.74
N VAL A 179 4.05 3.54 -28.41
CA VAL A 179 4.19 2.27 -27.70
C VAL A 179 3.33 1.20 -28.37
N LYS A 180 3.91 0.02 -28.54
CA LYS A 180 3.22 -1.19 -29.01
C LYS A 180 3.39 -2.28 -27.95
N LEU A 181 2.33 -3.05 -27.73
CA LEU A 181 2.31 -4.15 -26.78
C LEU A 181 2.16 -5.48 -27.50
N ILE A 182 2.89 -6.50 -27.04
CA ILE A 182 2.65 -7.90 -27.40
C ILE A 182 2.11 -8.56 -26.13
N LEU A 183 0.88 -9.04 -26.19
CA LEU A 183 0.20 -9.69 -25.08
C LEU A 183 0.01 -11.16 -25.39
N VAL A 184 0.42 -12.03 -24.45
CA VAL A 184 0.25 -13.48 -24.58
C VAL A 184 -0.57 -13.96 -23.39
N ASP A 185 -1.79 -14.44 -23.64
CA ASP A 185 -2.68 -15.01 -22.63
C ASP A 185 -2.95 -16.47 -22.93
N PRO A 186 -2.17 -17.41 -22.34
CA PRO A 186 -2.31 -18.83 -22.63
C PRO A 186 -3.63 -19.43 -22.14
N LYS A 187 -4.35 -18.75 -21.24
CA LYS A 187 -5.64 -19.18 -20.69
C LYS A 187 -6.83 -18.50 -21.33
N VAL A 188 -6.61 -17.44 -22.10
CA VAL A 188 -7.64 -16.64 -22.80
C VAL A 188 -8.72 -16.12 -21.82
N VAL A 189 -8.35 -15.72 -20.63
CA VAL A 189 -9.30 -15.28 -19.58
C VAL A 189 -9.03 -13.86 -19.06
N GLU A 190 -7.79 -13.35 -19.18
CA GLU A 190 -7.40 -12.10 -18.52
C GLU A 190 -7.20 -10.95 -19.51
N LEU A 191 -6.73 -11.22 -20.73
CA LEU A 191 -6.31 -10.21 -21.70
C LEU A 191 -7.21 -10.12 -22.95
N SER A 192 -8.30 -10.86 -22.99
CA SER A 192 -9.21 -10.93 -24.15
C SER A 192 -9.95 -9.60 -24.46
N VAL A 193 -9.86 -8.62 -23.58
CA VAL A 193 -10.49 -7.30 -23.73
C VAL A 193 -9.59 -6.26 -24.45
N TYR A 194 -8.33 -6.60 -24.73
CA TYR A 194 -7.33 -5.72 -25.37
C TYR A 194 -7.11 -6.05 -26.84
#